data_e355faf7c74390b3fd71bf4d69d84159
#
_entry.id   e355faf7c74390b3fd71bf4d69d84159
#
_cell.length_a   1.000
_cell.length_b   1.000
_cell.length_c   1.000
_cell.angle_alpha   90.00
_cell.angle_beta   90.00
_cell.angle_gamma   90.00
#
_symmetry.space_group_name_H-M   'P 1'
#
loop_
_entity.id
_entity.type
_entity.pdbx_description
1 polymer ?
#
loop_
_entity_poly.entity_id
_entity_poly.type
_entity_poly.pdbx_seq_one_letter_code
_entity_poly.pdbx_strand_id
1 'polypeptide(L)'
;MKYIYWSGGLDSTYLLCKTARNTTEEIQPIYIIFPETRSRGAADLEINAQNDLLPLIRAEDGITATILKPIQIKEEEIPHDIEFESAYERMYNEDIISKHYMYRSLGKLAKQYPGIMIGIEAPPPGTRENNIGKTENAITSYGIKIEEDGTLILEENGNKDIYTIFGNMKFCMVHINAIDELNELHEWGYDDLIPLCRTCCTALPQQCGVCSNCEIKMRYGDTFKKYMPKAYVNYQVKQYLRTIEEKYATLYTIFVWGSGHLNSGKFTSNASGQVENFYLSTNTVNKLETWFNLLLDNYPNFDKVNRADYGIE
;
A
#
# COMPACT_ATOMS: atom_id res chain seq x y z
N MET A 1 26.93 4.74 -1.00
CA MET A 1 25.70 4.44 -1.78
C MET A 1 24.61 3.95 -0.87
N LYS A 2 23.40 4.47 -0.97
CA LYS A 2 22.21 4.05 -0.20
C LYS A 2 21.26 3.25 -1.07
N TYR A 3 20.63 2.21 -0.54
CA TYR A 3 19.63 1.40 -1.23
C TYR A 3 18.25 1.71 -0.67
N ILE A 4 17.24 1.91 -1.53
CA ILE A 4 15.85 2.18 -1.13
C ILE A 4 14.92 1.25 -1.90
N TYR A 5 14.05 0.51 -1.20
CA TYR A 5 12.93 -0.15 -1.85
C TYR A 5 11.90 0.89 -2.28
N TRP A 6 11.71 1.04 -3.59
CA TRP A 6 10.85 2.06 -4.17
C TRP A 6 9.83 1.47 -5.13
N SER A 7 8.58 1.41 -4.69
CA SER A 7 7.45 0.90 -5.48
C SER A 7 6.75 1.97 -6.33
N GLY A 8 7.14 3.25 -6.22
CA GLY A 8 6.38 4.36 -6.80
C GLY A 8 5.10 4.72 -6.00
N GLY A 9 4.88 4.10 -4.85
CA GLY A 9 3.84 4.47 -3.89
C GLY A 9 4.22 5.71 -3.08
N LEU A 10 3.25 6.34 -2.39
CA LEU A 10 3.47 7.57 -1.64
C LEU A 10 4.60 7.43 -0.62
N ASP A 11 4.51 6.45 0.27
CA ASP A 11 5.44 6.24 1.39
C ASP A 11 6.88 6.04 0.88
N SER A 12 7.06 5.17 -0.12
CA SER A 12 8.37 4.90 -0.70
C SER A 12 8.92 6.07 -1.53
N THR A 13 8.05 6.88 -2.13
CA THR A 13 8.43 8.08 -2.87
C THR A 13 8.83 9.19 -1.88
N TYR A 14 8.06 9.38 -0.82
CA TYR A 14 8.44 10.30 0.25
C TYR A 14 9.81 9.92 0.87
N LEU A 15 10.01 8.62 1.19
CA LEU A 15 11.31 8.15 1.70
C LEU A 15 12.46 8.45 0.73
N LEU A 16 12.25 8.25 -0.57
CA LEU A 16 13.24 8.57 -1.59
C LEU A 16 13.57 10.07 -1.60
N CYS A 17 12.56 10.93 -1.62
CA CYS A 17 12.71 12.38 -1.58
C CYS A 17 13.42 12.84 -0.31
N LYS A 18 12.97 12.38 0.86
CA LYS A 18 13.57 12.72 2.17
C LYS A 18 15.04 12.31 2.25
N THR A 19 15.34 11.09 1.80
CA THR A 19 16.74 10.62 1.78
C THR A 19 17.56 11.44 0.81
N ALA A 20 17.05 11.75 -0.38
CA ALA A 20 17.78 12.47 -1.41
C ALA A 20 18.05 13.95 -1.04
N ARG A 21 17.21 14.54 -0.20
CA ARG A 21 17.44 15.90 0.36
C ARG A 21 18.54 15.91 1.43
N ASN A 22 18.67 14.80 2.17
CA ASN A 22 19.53 14.73 3.36
C ASN A 22 20.86 14.00 3.13
N THR A 23 21.24 13.74 1.87
CA THR A 23 22.53 13.12 1.55
C THR A 23 23.06 13.63 0.20
N THR A 24 24.38 13.60 0.04
CA THR A 24 25.04 13.80 -1.25
C THR A 24 25.51 12.49 -1.88
N GLU A 25 25.22 11.37 -1.22
CA GLU A 25 25.58 10.04 -1.74
C GLU A 25 24.70 9.66 -2.95
N GLU A 26 25.17 8.66 -3.70
CA GLU A 26 24.33 7.99 -4.67
C GLU A 26 23.24 7.17 -3.98
N ILE A 27 22.02 7.25 -4.51
CA ILE A 27 20.88 6.43 -4.09
C ILE A 27 20.52 5.49 -5.24
N GLN A 28 20.47 4.20 -4.94
CA GLN A 28 20.01 3.16 -5.85
C GLN A 28 18.61 2.71 -5.42
N PRO A 29 17.54 3.16 -6.11
CA PRO A 29 16.22 2.60 -5.93
C PRO A 29 16.17 1.16 -6.44
N ILE A 30 15.45 0.30 -5.71
CA ILE A 30 15.26 -1.12 -6.05
C ILE A 30 13.78 -1.44 -5.97
N TYR A 31 13.27 -2.19 -6.94
CA TYR A 31 11.90 -2.63 -7.00
C TYR A 31 11.80 -4.12 -7.32
N ILE A 32 10.94 -4.84 -6.60
CA ILE A 32 10.65 -6.25 -6.86
C ILE A 32 9.39 -6.35 -7.71
N ILE A 33 9.53 -6.92 -8.91
CA ILE A 33 8.39 -7.24 -9.78
C ILE A 33 7.80 -8.56 -9.31
N PHE A 34 6.62 -8.49 -8.70
CA PHE A 34 5.87 -9.68 -8.30
C PHE A 34 5.04 -10.23 -9.45
N PRO A 35 4.82 -11.56 -9.51
CA PRO A 35 3.98 -12.16 -10.53
C PRO A 35 2.54 -11.64 -10.44
N GLU A 36 1.83 -11.65 -11.57
CA GLU A 36 0.47 -11.09 -11.71
C GLU A 36 -0.53 -11.65 -10.66
N THR A 37 -0.37 -12.91 -10.31
CA THR A 37 -1.17 -13.59 -9.27
C THR A 37 -1.04 -12.95 -7.88
N ARG A 38 0.06 -12.20 -7.62
CA ARG A 38 0.32 -11.50 -6.36
C ARG A 38 0.21 -10.00 -6.50
N SER A 39 0.69 -9.42 -7.59
CA SER A 39 0.63 -7.97 -7.86
C SER A 39 -0.75 -7.50 -8.32
N ARG A 40 -1.68 -8.44 -8.61
CA ARG A 40 -2.99 -8.13 -9.20
C ARG A 40 -2.89 -7.26 -10.46
N GLY A 41 -1.83 -7.42 -11.24
CA GLY A 41 -1.54 -6.63 -12.44
C GLY A 41 -1.09 -5.19 -12.17
N ALA A 42 -0.73 -4.85 -10.92
CA ALA A 42 -0.30 -3.49 -10.58
C ALA A 42 1.17 -3.20 -10.94
N ALA A 43 2.00 -4.22 -11.19
CA ALA A 43 3.44 -4.05 -11.39
C ALA A 43 3.79 -3.08 -12.53
N ASP A 44 3.14 -3.20 -13.69
CA ASP A 44 3.37 -2.27 -14.81
C ASP A 44 2.98 -0.82 -14.46
N LEU A 45 1.92 -0.65 -13.68
CA LEU A 45 1.47 0.68 -13.24
C LEU A 45 2.42 1.28 -12.20
N GLU A 46 3.00 0.46 -11.33
CA GLU A 46 4.03 0.89 -10.38
C GLU A 46 5.32 1.28 -11.11
N ILE A 47 5.73 0.51 -12.13
CA ILE A 47 6.87 0.84 -12.99
C ILE A 47 6.61 2.14 -13.77
N ASN A 48 5.42 2.33 -14.32
CA ASN A 48 5.05 3.56 -15.00
C ASN A 48 5.11 4.76 -14.05
N ALA A 49 4.57 4.63 -12.83
CA ALA A 49 4.68 5.66 -11.80
C ALA A 49 6.15 6.00 -11.48
N GLN A 50 7.04 5.01 -11.36
CA GLN A 50 8.47 5.24 -11.16
C GLN A 50 9.09 6.01 -12.34
N ASN A 51 8.74 5.67 -13.57
CA ASN A 51 9.24 6.33 -14.76
C ASN A 51 8.78 7.80 -14.84
N ASP A 52 7.55 8.09 -14.45
CA ASP A 52 7.00 9.45 -14.43
C ASP A 52 7.58 10.28 -13.26
N LEU A 53 7.71 9.68 -12.08
CA LEU A 53 8.19 10.34 -10.87
C LEU A 53 9.70 10.64 -10.90
N LEU A 54 10.53 9.72 -11.38
CA LEU A 54 11.99 9.84 -11.28
C LEU A 54 12.57 11.11 -11.88
N PRO A 55 12.20 11.52 -13.11
CA PRO A 55 12.71 12.76 -13.69
C PRO A 55 12.25 14.00 -12.92
N LEU A 56 11.03 13.99 -12.39
CA LEU A 56 10.51 15.08 -11.59
C LEU A 56 11.25 15.19 -10.26
N ILE A 57 11.39 14.09 -9.52
CA ILE A 57 12.14 14.07 -8.24
C ILE A 57 13.57 14.59 -8.43
N ARG A 58 14.25 14.20 -9.52
CA ARG A 58 15.62 14.68 -9.81
C ARG A 58 15.69 16.16 -10.12
N ALA A 59 14.61 16.76 -10.58
CA ALA A 59 14.51 18.16 -10.93
C ALA A 59 14.09 19.06 -9.76
N GLU A 60 13.63 18.46 -8.65
CA GLU A 60 13.12 19.20 -7.50
C GLU A 60 14.25 19.94 -6.75
N ASP A 61 13.92 21.16 -6.34
CA ASP A 61 14.81 21.96 -5.50
C ASP A 61 15.12 21.29 -4.16
N GLY A 62 16.38 21.31 -3.76
CA GLY A 62 16.84 20.73 -2.51
C GLY A 62 17.21 19.24 -2.60
N ILE A 63 17.03 18.58 -3.75
CA ILE A 63 17.60 17.25 -3.99
C ILE A 63 19.11 17.39 -4.18
N THR A 64 19.87 16.79 -3.27
CA THR A 64 21.35 16.87 -3.25
C THR A 64 22.01 15.56 -3.65
N ALA A 65 21.27 14.43 -3.56
CA ALA A 65 21.77 13.12 -3.94
C ALA A 65 21.75 12.88 -5.47
N THR A 66 22.63 12.00 -5.92
CA THR A 66 22.51 11.41 -7.26
C THR A 66 21.58 10.20 -7.17
N ILE A 67 20.36 10.33 -7.68
CA ILE A 67 19.41 9.20 -7.71
C ILE A 67 19.65 8.41 -9.00
N LEU A 68 20.00 7.13 -8.88
CA LEU A 68 20.23 6.26 -10.04
C LEU A 68 18.92 5.76 -10.65
N LYS A 69 18.99 5.16 -11.84
CA LYS A 69 17.83 4.48 -12.42
C LYS A 69 17.45 3.27 -11.55
N PRO A 70 16.15 3.01 -11.29
CA PRO A 70 15.73 1.87 -10.49
C PRO A 70 16.23 0.54 -11.05
N ILE A 71 16.73 -0.34 -10.18
CA ILE A 71 16.95 -1.75 -10.50
C ILE A 71 15.62 -2.46 -10.31
N GLN A 72 15.13 -3.10 -11.36
CA GLN A 72 13.92 -3.90 -11.34
C GLN A 72 14.31 -5.38 -11.34
N ILE A 73 13.89 -6.11 -10.31
CA ILE A 73 14.24 -7.51 -10.09
C ILE A 73 12.96 -8.33 -10.04
N LYS A 74 12.84 -9.34 -10.88
CA LYS A 74 11.70 -10.25 -10.76
C LYS A 74 11.84 -11.11 -9.50
N GLU A 75 10.74 -11.39 -8.82
CA GLU A 75 10.76 -12.18 -7.59
C GLU A 75 11.47 -13.52 -7.78
N GLU A 76 11.30 -14.16 -8.94
CA GLU A 76 11.92 -15.43 -9.32
C GLU A 76 13.45 -15.38 -9.50
N GLU A 77 14.01 -14.17 -9.69
CA GLU A 77 15.45 -13.94 -9.81
C GLU A 77 16.14 -13.80 -8.46
N ILE A 78 15.36 -13.65 -7.37
CA ILE A 78 15.90 -13.56 -6.01
C ILE A 78 16.37 -14.95 -5.57
N PRO A 79 17.66 -15.11 -5.19
CA PRO A 79 18.19 -16.41 -4.84
C PRO A 79 17.42 -17.10 -3.72
N HIS A 80 17.29 -18.39 -3.82
CA HIS A 80 16.76 -19.23 -2.75
C HIS A 80 17.76 -19.29 -1.60
N ASP A 81 17.28 -19.08 -0.37
CA ASP A 81 18.08 -19.10 0.84
C ASP A 81 17.41 -20.00 1.88
N ILE A 82 18.01 -21.19 2.10
CA ILE A 82 17.44 -22.22 2.98
C ILE A 82 17.39 -21.76 4.44
N GLU A 83 18.41 -21.04 4.91
CA GLU A 83 18.46 -20.54 6.30
C GLU A 83 17.35 -19.50 6.51
N PHE A 84 17.22 -18.57 5.57
CA PHE A 84 16.15 -17.56 5.58
C PHE A 84 14.76 -18.20 5.57
N GLU A 85 14.52 -19.14 4.65
CA GLU A 85 13.21 -19.79 4.52
C GLU A 85 12.85 -20.57 5.80
N SER A 86 13.83 -21.25 6.39
CA SER A 86 13.63 -21.99 7.65
C SER A 86 13.31 -21.05 8.82
N ALA A 87 14.00 -19.91 8.91
CA ALA A 87 13.70 -18.88 9.92
C ALA A 87 12.29 -18.28 9.70
N TYR A 88 11.95 -17.96 8.45
CA TYR A 88 10.65 -17.41 8.09
C TYR A 88 9.50 -18.36 8.43
N GLU A 89 9.63 -19.63 8.12
CA GLU A 89 8.63 -20.67 8.45
C GLU A 89 8.46 -20.86 9.95
N ARG A 90 9.56 -20.86 10.74
CA ARG A 90 9.44 -20.94 12.21
C ARG A 90 8.63 -19.75 12.76
N MET A 91 9.00 -18.53 12.40
CA MET A 91 8.33 -17.31 12.87
C MET A 91 6.86 -17.23 12.42
N TYR A 92 6.57 -17.72 11.23
CA TYR A 92 5.19 -17.83 10.74
C TYR A 92 4.37 -18.87 11.51
N ASN A 93 4.94 -20.06 11.76
CA ASN A 93 4.26 -21.14 12.50
C ASN A 93 4.04 -20.80 13.99
N GLU A 94 4.91 -19.98 14.58
CA GLU A 94 4.76 -19.42 15.93
C GLU A 94 3.80 -18.22 15.98
N ASP A 95 3.19 -17.86 14.87
CA ASP A 95 2.24 -16.73 14.75
C ASP A 95 2.87 -15.35 15.07
N ILE A 96 4.19 -15.24 14.99
CA ILE A 96 4.95 -14.00 15.25
C ILE A 96 4.90 -13.06 14.06
N ILE A 97 5.01 -13.59 12.83
CA ILE A 97 4.91 -12.82 11.59
C ILE A 97 3.74 -13.30 10.72
N SER A 98 3.22 -12.42 9.89
CA SER A 98 2.22 -12.78 8.89
C SER A 98 2.86 -13.38 7.63
N LYS A 99 2.12 -14.23 6.91
CA LYS A 99 2.55 -14.74 5.60
C LYS A 99 2.48 -13.64 4.55
N HIS A 100 3.40 -12.68 4.64
CA HIS A 100 3.44 -11.55 3.73
C HIS A 100 4.56 -11.72 2.71
N TYR A 101 4.20 -11.97 1.45
CA TYR A 101 5.15 -12.29 0.37
C TYR A 101 6.19 -11.15 0.14
N MET A 102 5.78 -9.88 0.29
CA MET A 102 6.68 -8.74 0.09
C MET A 102 7.85 -8.77 1.08
N TYR A 103 7.58 -8.89 2.38
CA TYR A 103 8.64 -8.94 3.40
C TYR A 103 9.54 -10.17 3.24
N ARG A 104 8.97 -11.31 2.82
CA ARG A 104 9.75 -12.51 2.54
C ARG A 104 10.74 -12.29 1.39
N SER A 105 10.29 -11.67 0.31
CA SER A 105 11.14 -11.40 -0.85
C SER A 105 12.15 -10.28 -0.57
N LEU A 106 11.74 -9.22 0.13
CA LEU A 106 12.62 -8.13 0.55
C LEU A 106 13.73 -8.61 1.49
N GLY A 107 13.42 -9.49 2.46
CA GLY A 107 14.42 -10.02 3.39
C GLY A 107 15.52 -10.81 2.69
N LYS A 108 15.15 -11.63 1.70
CA LYS A 108 16.15 -12.33 0.87
C LYS A 108 16.97 -11.35 0.04
N LEU A 109 16.32 -10.36 -0.56
CA LEU A 109 16.97 -9.34 -1.37
C LEU A 109 17.93 -8.46 -0.55
N ALA A 110 17.58 -8.17 0.70
CA ALA A 110 18.41 -7.38 1.61
C ALA A 110 19.79 -7.99 1.88
N LYS A 111 19.96 -9.31 1.70
CA LYS A 111 21.30 -9.95 1.76
C LYS A 111 22.21 -9.50 0.60
N GLN A 112 21.63 -9.14 -0.55
CA GLN A 112 22.38 -8.61 -1.70
C GLN A 112 22.59 -7.09 -1.61
N TYR A 113 21.66 -6.40 -0.94
CA TYR A 113 21.65 -4.95 -0.76
C TYR A 113 21.55 -4.60 0.74
N PRO A 114 22.63 -4.89 1.54
CA PRO A 114 22.61 -4.70 2.98
C PRO A 114 22.29 -3.25 3.34
N GLY A 115 21.41 -3.06 4.32
CA GLY A 115 20.95 -1.74 4.74
C GLY A 115 19.92 -1.11 3.81
N ILE A 116 19.25 -1.91 2.97
CA ILE A 116 18.13 -1.41 2.14
C ILE A 116 17.07 -0.76 3.04
N MET A 117 16.72 0.46 2.70
CA MET A 117 15.76 1.28 3.42
C MET A 117 14.34 0.99 2.94
N ILE A 118 13.42 0.81 3.88
CA ILE A 118 12.01 0.51 3.62
C ILE A 118 11.17 1.50 4.41
N GLY A 119 10.21 2.16 3.73
CA GLY A 119 9.21 2.99 4.38
C GLY A 119 8.15 2.13 5.07
N ILE A 120 8.05 2.27 6.38
CA ILE A 120 6.93 1.75 7.18
C ILE A 120 6.30 2.96 7.85
N GLU A 121 5.08 3.32 7.44
CA GLU A 121 4.39 4.45 8.04
C GLU A 121 3.78 4.11 9.40
N ALA A 122 3.66 5.10 10.26
CA ALA A 122 2.88 5.01 11.47
C ALA A 122 1.38 4.83 11.15
N PRO A 123 0.62 4.05 11.95
CA PRO A 123 -0.80 3.90 11.74
C PRO A 123 -1.54 5.25 11.86
N PRO A 124 -2.69 5.42 11.18
CA PRO A 124 -3.49 6.63 11.27
C PRO A 124 -3.84 6.99 12.72
N PRO A 125 -3.83 8.28 13.09
CA PRO A 125 -4.25 8.72 14.42
C PRO A 125 -5.62 8.17 14.81
N GLY A 126 -5.76 7.68 16.05
CA GLY A 126 -7.02 7.11 16.54
C GLY A 126 -7.31 5.68 16.09
N THR A 127 -6.47 5.07 15.27
CA THR A 127 -6.49 3.61 15.07
C THR A 127 -5.88 2.95 16.31
N ARG A 128 -6.55 1.91 16.82
CA ARG A 128 -6.04 1.18 17.98
C ARG A 128 -4.67 0.57 17.64
N GLU A 129 -3.77 0.55 18.60
CA GLU A 129 -2.43 -0.08 18.52
C GLU A 129 -2.46 -1.52 17.96
N ASN A 130 -3.60 -2.20 18.04
CA ASN A 130 -3.84 -3.54 17.51
C ASN A 130 -3.93 -3.64 15.97
N ASN A 131 -3.80 -2.54 15.23
CA ASN A 131 -3.81 -2.54 13.75
C ASN A 131 -2.41 -2.51 13.12
N ILE A 132 -1.36 -2.49 13.93
CA ILE A 132 -0.01 -2.78 13.46
C ILE A 132 0.01 -4.25 13.06
N GLY A 133 0.40 -4.55 11.81
CA GLY A 133 0.50 -5.92 11.34
C GLY A 133 1.47 -6.74 12.22
N LYS A 134 1.26 -8.07 12.30
CA LYS A 134 2.12 -8.94 13.11
C LYS A 134 3.61 -8.79 12.76
N THR A 135 3.92 -8.63 11.48
CA THR A 135 5.30 -8.47 11.01
C THR A 135 5.91 -7.16 11.49
N GLU A 136 5.17 -6.05 11.39
CA GLU A 136 5.61 -4.74 11.88
C GLU A 136 5.78 -4.74 13.40
N ASN A 137 4.87 -5.40 14.12
CA ASN A 137 4.98 -5.57 15.56
C ASN A 137 6.21 -6.42 15.94
N ALA A 138 6.49 -7.49 15.19
CA ALA A 138 7.70 -8.28 15.41
C ALA A 138 8.97 -7.45 15.18
N ILE A 139 9.04 -6.67 14.10
CA ILE A 139 10.17 -5.79 13.81
C ILE A 139 10.41 -4.81 14.97
N THR A 140 9.35 -4.19 15.49
CA THR A 140 9.46 -3.18 16.57
C THR A 140 9.68 -3.76 17.96
N SER A 141 9.49 -5.08 18.16
CA SER A 141 9.55 -5.71 19.48
C SER A 141 10.83 -6.51 19.75
N TYR A 142 11.60 -6.88 18.71
CA TYR A 142 12.71 -7.81 18.85
C TYR A 142 14.08 -7.18 18.57
N GLY A 143 14.71 -6.64 19.63
CA GLY A 143 16.12 -6.21 19.57
C GLY A 143 16.37 -5.09 18.57
N ILE A 144 15.70 -3.97 18.74
CA ILE A 144 15.85 -2.82 17.87
C ILE A 144 16.85 -1.81 18.43
N LYS A 145 17.58 -1.15 17.55
CA LYS A 145 18.26 0.10 17.78
C LYS A 145 17.56 1.20 16.96
N ILE A 146 17.36 2.34 17.58
CA ILE A 146 16.83 3.54 16.89
C ILE A 146 18.03 4.44 16.59
N GLU A 147 18.26 4.76 15.31
CA GLU A 147 19.26 5.73 14.88
C GLU A 147 18.77 7.17 15.17
N GLU A 148 19.64 8.17 15.11
CA GLU A 148 19.30 9.56 15.42
C GLU A 148 18.19 10.14 14.53
N ASP A 149 18.07 9.65 13.30
CA ASP A 149 17.04 10.05 12.33
C ASP A 149 15.71 9.30 12.51
N GLY A 150 15.57 8.47 13.55
CA GLY A 150 14.39 7.67 13.83
C GLY A 150 14.31 6.35 13.04
N THR A 151 15.33 6.02 12.26
CA THR A 151 15.42 4.73 11.54
C THR A 151 15.61 3.59 12.52
N LEU A 152 14.79 2.53 12.37
CA LEU A 152 14.95 1.30 13.13
C LEU A 152 15.86 0.32 12.40
N ILE A 153 16.80 -0.25 13.13
CA ILE A 153 17.62 -1.39 12.71
C ILE A 153 17.49 -2.50 13.75
N LEU A 154 17.60 -3.75 13.33
CA LEU A 154 17.61 -4.86 14.27
C LEU A 154 19.03 -5.13 14.75
N GLU A 155 19.16 -5.47 16.03
CA GLU A 155 20.43 -5.87 16.64
C GLU A 155 20.55 -7.41 16.63
N GLU A 156 21.76 -7.91 16.38
CA GLU A 156 22.03 -9.36 16.30
C GLU A 156 21.80 -10.10 17.63
N ASN A 157 21.81 -9.37 18.76
CA ASN A 157 21.56 -9.90 20.09
C ASN A 157 20.09 -10.17 20.43
N GLY A 158 19.17 -9.83 19.52
CA GLY A 158 17.73 -10.07 19.65
C GLY A 158 17.33 -11.50 19.28
N ASN A 159 16.11 -11.65 18.76
CA ASN A 159 15.64 -12.92 18.21
C ASN A 159 16.42 -13.28 16.94
N LYS A 160 17.13 -14.41 16.95
CA LYS A 160 18.01 -14.85 15.85
C LYS A 160 17.23 -15.02 14.53
N ASP A 161 16.02 -15.56 14.57
CA ASP A 161 15.23 -15.78 13.35
C ASP A 161 14.71 -14.47 12.78
N ILE A 162 14.24 -13.57 13.64
CA ILE A 162 13.85 -12.21 13.24
C ILE A 162 15.05 -11.45 12.65
N TYR A 163 16.23 -11.57 13.26
CA TYR A 163 17.45 -10.98 12.71
C TYR A 163 17.85 -11.59 11.36
N THR A 164 17.75 -12.92 11.22
CA THR A 164 18.00 -13.61 9.93
C THR A 164 17.07 -13.08 8.82
N ILE A 165 15.82 -12.79 9.15
CA ILE A 165 14.81 -12.33 8.19
C ILE A 165 14.98 -10.84 7.88
N PHE A 166 15.21 -10.00 8.88
CA PHE A 166 15.09 -8.53 8.76
C PHE A 166 16.37 -7.76 9.09
N GLY A 167 17.42 -8.40 9.60
CA GLY A 167 18.63 -7.73 10.12
C GLY A 167 19.44 -6.96 9.07
N ASN A 168 19.25 -7.25 7.78
CA ASN A 168 19.88 -6.50 6.68
C ASN A 168 19.03 -5.34 6.15
N MET A 169 17.90 -5.02 6.80
CA MET A 169 17.01 -3.93 6.41
C MET A 169 17.09 -2.77 7.40
N LYS A 170 16.76 -1.58 6.91
CA LYS A 170 16.52 -0.38 7.70
C LYS A 170 15.06 0.02 7.56
N PHE A 171 14.35 0.14 8.67
CA PHE A 171 12.94 0.50 8.72
C PHE A 171 12.80 1.98 9.04
N CYS A 172 12.46 2.74 8.01
CA CYS A 172 12.33 4.19 8.08
C CYS A 172 10.87 4.58 8.28
N MET A 173 10.64 5.79 8.80
CA MET A 173 9.31 6.41 8.85
C MET A 173 8.33 5.81 9.89
N VAL A 174 8.79 4.99 10.81
CA VAL A 174 7.92 4.33 11.82
C VAL A 174 7.16 5.31 12.74
N HIS A 175 7.55 6.59 12.75
CA HIS A 175 6.91 7.67 13.52
C HIS A 175 6.20 8.69 12.60
N ILE A 176 6.18 8.46 11.29
CA ILE A 176 5.65 9.37 10.28
C ILE A 176 4.40 8.71 9.70
N ASN A 177 3.29 9.42 9.68
CA ASN A 177 2.06 8.97 9.06
C ASN A 177 1.84 9.66 7.71
N ALA A 178 0.86 9.20 6.94
CA ALA A 178 0.61 9.73 5.60
C ALA A 178 0.28 11.24 5.56
N ILE A 179 -0.23 11.83 6.64
CA ILE A 179 -0.43 13.29 6.71
C ILE A 179 0.89 14.01 6.85
N ASP A 180 1.79 13.49 7.69
CA ASP A 180 3.13 14.06 7.87
C ASP A 180 3.89 14.01 6.55
N GLU A 181 3.81 12.88 5.80
CA GLU A 181 4.40 12.74 4.47
C GLU A 181 3.88 13.81 3.50
N LEU A 182 2.55 13.99 3.44
CA LEU A 182 1.94 14.97 2.56
C LEU A 182 2.29 16.40 2.95
N ASN A 183 2.35 16.72 4.24
CA ASN A 183 2.71 18.04 4.74
C ASN A 183 4.18 18.34 4.42
N GLU A 184 5.11 17.43 4.67
CA GLU A 184 6.52 17.63 4.34
C GLU A 184 6.74 17.76 2.81
N LEU A 185 6.06 16.93 1.99
CA LEU A 185 6.11 17.08 0.52
C LEU A 185 5.58 18.43 0.07
N HIS A 186 4.49 18.91 0.67
CA HIS A 186 3.92 20.23 0.40
C HIS A 186 4.88 21.37 0.82
N GLU A 187 5.47 21.28 2.01
CA GLU A 187 6.47 22.25 2.49
C GLU A 187 7.71 22.33 1.60
N TRP A 188 8.07 21.22 0.96
CA TRP A 188 9.18 21.18 -0.01
C TRP A 188 8.77 21.69 -1.39
N GLY A 189 7.48 21.91 -1.66
CA GLY A 189 6.94 22.30 -2.96
C GLY A 189 6.72 21.12 -3.92
N TYR A 190 6.66 19.89 -3.44
CA TYR A 190 6.59 18.66 -4.25
C TYR A 190 5.14 18.15 -4.43
N ASP A 191 4.15 19.03 -4.39
CA ASP A 191 2.74 18.68 -4.56
C ASP A 191 2.44 17.91 -5.85
N ASP A 192 3.18 18.22 -6.94
CA ASP A 192 2.98 17.61 -8.25
C ASP A 192 3.37 16.12 -8.31
N LEU A 193 4.18 15.65 -7.35
CA LEU A 193 4.55 14.23 -7.25
C LEU A 193 3.41 13.38 -6.67
N ILE A 194 2.58 13.96 -5.79
CA ILE A 194 1.58 13.23 -5.01
C ILE A 194 0.54 12.51 -5.89
N PRO A 195 -0.07 13.15 -6.91
CA PRO A 195 -1.03 12.49 -7.80
C PRO A 195 -0.43 11.36 -8.63
N LEU A 196 0.88 11.38 -8.87
CA LEU A 196 1.60 10.37 -9.65
C LEU A 196 1.97 9.14 -8.83
N CYS A 197 1.98 9.25 -7.48
CA CYS A 197 2.28 8.13 -6.60
C CYS A 197 1.24 7.01 -6.73
N ARG A 198 1.70 5.77 -6.88
CA ARG A 198 0.85 4.59 -7.05
C ARG A 198 0.61 3.87 -5.72
N THR A 199 -0.44 4.24 -4.99
CA THR A 199 -0.83 3.59 -3.72
C THR A 199 -1.75 2.39 -3.93
N CYS A 200 -2.51 2.36 -5.02
CA CYS A 200 -3.52 1.35 -5.30
C CYS A 200 -2.91 0.01 -5.71
N CYS A 201 -3.33 -1.08 -5.07
CA CYS A 201 -2.87 -2.45 -5.37
C CYS A 201 -3.70 -3.16 -6.46
N THR A 202 -4.40 -2.43 -7.32
CA THR A 202 -5.20 -3.00 -8.41
C THR A 202 -4.64 -2.61 -9.77
N ALA A 203 -5.01 -3.34 -10.82
CA ALA A 203 -4.63 -3.03 -12.20
C ALA A 203 -5.38 -1.82 -12.82
N LEU A 204 -6.22 -1.13 -12.04
CA LEU A 204 -6.92 0.06 -12.52
C LEU A 204 -5.94 1.20 -12.76
N PRO A 205 -6.07 1.97 -13.86
CA PRO A 205 -5.17 3.08 -14.16
C PRO A 205 -5.25 4.20 -13.12
N GLN A 206 -6.37 4.30 -12.38
CA GLN A 206 -6.60 5.30 -11.33
C GLN A 206 -6.64 4.64 -9.96
N GLN A 207 -6.37 5.44 -8.91
CA GLN A 207 -6.59 5.01 -7.53
C GLN A 207 -8.06 4.61 -7.34
N CYS A 208 -8.31 3.40 -6.81
CA CYS A 208 -9.68 2.90 -6.76
C CYS A 208 -10.50 3.42 -5.56
N GLY A 209 -9.85 3.79 -4.46
CA GLY A 209 -10.52 4.23 -3.22
C GLY A 209 -11.13 3.11 -2.38
N VAL A 210 -11.18 1.87 -2.88
CA VAL A 210 -11.91 0.76 -2.25
C VAL A 210 -11.04 -0.43 -1.86
N CYS A 211 -9.79 -0.51 -2.31
CA CYS A 211 -8.85 -1.53 -1.83
C CYS A 211 -8.28 -1.14 -0.45
N SER A 212 -7.72 -2.10 0.28
CA SER A 212 -7.18 -1.89 1.62
C SER A 212 -6.19 -0.72 1.69
N ASN A 213 -5.25 -0.65 0.74
CA ASN A 213 -4.24 0.40 0.70
C ASN A 213 -4.87 1.79 0.46
N CYS A 214 -5.83 1.90 -0.48
CA CYS A 214 -6.55 3.15 -0.68
C CYS A 214 -7.38 3.53 0.56
N GLU A 215 -8.10 2.57 1.17
CA GLU A 215 -8.92 2.86 2.35
C GLU A 215 -8.10 3.40 3.52
N ILE A 216 -6.89 2.87 3.75
CA ILE A 216 -5.99 3.39 4.79
C ILE A 216 -5.72 4.88 4.53
N LYS A 217 -5.32 5.24 3.32
CA LYS A 217 -5.04 6.65 2.95
C LYS A 217 -6.28 7.53 3.01
N MET A 218 -7.43 7.05 2.52
CA MET A 218 -8.68 7.83 2.52
C MET A 218 -9.24 8.11 3.93
N ARG A 219 -8.82 7.37 4.96
CA ARG A 219 -9.18 7.65 6.36
C ARG A 219 -8.66 9.00 6.85
N TYR A 220 -7.64 9.56 6.21
CA TYR A 220 -7.12 10.89 6.49
C TYR A 220 -7.99 12.03 5.91
N GLY A 221 -9.14 11.71 5.32
CA GLY A 221 -10.19 12.66 4.98
C GLY A 221 -9.85 13.64 3.87
N ASP A 222 -10.16 14.92 4.10
CA ASP A 222 -10.09 15.97 3.07
C ASP A 222 -8.70 16.19 2.50
N THR A 223 -7.64 15.83 3.22
CA THR A 223 -6.26 15.93 2.72
C THR A 223 -6.07 15.09 1.46
N PHE A 224 -6.52 13.82 1.48
CA PHE A 224 -6.44 12.96 0.30
C PHE A 224 -7.47 13.28 -0.78
N LYS A 225 -8.62 13.89 -0.42
CA LYS A 225 -9.61 14.37 -1.37
C LYS A 225 -9.03 15.37 -2.37
N LYS A 226 -8.13 16.26 -1.91
CA LYS A 226 -7.44 17.24 -2.78
C LYS A 226 -6.68 16.54 -3.92
N TYR A 227 -5.94 15.47 -3.61
CA TYR A 227 -5.05 14.81 -4.55
C TYR A 227 -5.70 13.64 -5.30
N MET A 228 -6.69 12.99 -4.70
CA MET A 228 -7.34 11.78 -5.21
C MET A 228 -8.88 11.86 -5.12
N PRO A 229 -9.53 12.87 -5.75
CA PRO A 229 -10.95 13.15 -5.52
C PRO A 229 -11.87 11.98 -5.91
N LYS A 230 -11.61 11.28 -7.02
CA LYS A 230 -12.42 10.12 -7.43
C LYS A 230 -12.28 8.94 -6.46
N ALA A 231 -11.07 8.65 -6.01
CA ALA A 231 -10.82 7.60 -5.03
C ALA A 231 -11.52 7.92 -3.69
N TYR A 232 -11.52 9.18 -3.29
CA TYR A 232 -12.21 9.63 -2.08
C TYR A 232 -13.72 9.44 -2.20
N VAL A 233 -14.34 9.77 -3.33
CA VAL A 233 -15.78 9.53 -3.55
C VAL A 233 -16.09 8.04 -3.47
N ASN A 234 -15.33 7.18 -4.15
CA ASN A 234 -15.50 5.73 -4.07
C ASN A 234 -15.36 5.21 -2.64
N TYR A 235 -14.42 5.73 -1.87
CA TYR A 235 -14.27 5.40 -0.45
C TYR A 235 -15.52 5.78 0.34
N GLN A 236 -16.03 6.98 0.18
CA GLN A 236 -17.23 7.47 0.90
C GLN A 236 -18.46 6.64 0.56
N VAL A 237 -18.68 6.30 -0.72
CA VAL A 237 -19.78 5.40 -1.13
C VAL A 237 -19.62 4.04 -0.46
N LYS A 238 -18.41 3.47 -0.44
CA LYS A 238 -18.17 2.19 0.23
C LYS A 238 -18.44 2.25 1.73
N GLN A 239 -18.02 3.33 2.42
CA GLN A 239 -18.32 3.50 3.85
C GLN A 239 -19.82 3.63 4.10
N TYR A 240 -20.53 4.40 3.30
CA TYR A 240 -21.99 4.49 3.38
C TYR A 240 -22.66 3.12 3.21
N LEU A 241 -22.26 2.35 2.20
CA LEU A 241 -22.79 1.01 1.98
C LEU A 241 -22.53 0.05 3.16
N ARG A 242 -21.40 0.19 3.85
CA ARG A 242 -21.11 -0.55 5.10
C ARG A 242 -22.11 -0.23 6.22
N THR A 243 -22.61 0.99 6.30
CA THR A 243 -23.64 1.34 7.30
C THR A 243 -24.96 0.63 7.04
N ILE A 244 -25.19 0.17 5.82
CA ILE A 244 -26.39 -0.60 5.43
C ILE A 244 -26.11 -2.08 5.66
N GLU A 245 -25.11 -2.64 4.97
CA GLU A 245 -24.68 -4.03 5.11
C GLU A 245 -23.32 -4.25 4.43
N GLU A 246 -22.40 -4.99 5.03
CA GLU A 246 -21.04 -5.24 4.50
C GLU A 246 -21.05 -5.88 3.09
N LYS A 247 -22.08 -6.72 2.79
CA LYS A 247 -22.20 -7.31 1.44
C LYS A 247 -22.26 -6.27 0.34
N TYR A 248 -22.93 -5.14 0.56
CA TYR A 248 -23.04 -4.08 -0.45
C TYR A 248 -21.71 -3.36 -0.66
N ALA A 249 -20.95 -3.13 0.40
CA ALA A 249 -19.60 -2.59 0.31
C ALA A 249 -18.65 -3.52 -0.47
N THR A 250 -18.79 -4.84 -0.27
CA THR A 250 -18.04 -5.86 -1.02
C THR A 250 -18.42 -5.86 -2.51
N LEU A 251 -19.72 -5.86 -2.82
CA LEU A 251 -20.20 -5.82 -4.21
C LEU A 251 -19.81 -4.52 -4.90
N TYR A 252 -19.83 -3.40 -4.19
CA TYR A 252 -19.34 -2.11 -4.70
C TYR A 252 -17.83 -2.15 -5.00
N THR A 253 -17.05 -2.81 -4.15
CA THR A 253 -15.62 -3.00 -4.41
C THR A 253 -15.40 -3.78 -5.72
N ILE A 254 -16.16 -4.84 -5.96
CA ILE A 254 -16.09 -5.63 -7.20
C ILE A 254 -16.55 -4.77 -8.40
N PHE A 255 -17.62 -3.99 -8.24
CA PHE A 255 -18.09 -3.06 -9.25
C PHE A 255 -17.02 -2.05 -9.67
N VAL A 256 -16.34 -1.42 -8.71
CA VAL A 256 -15.24 -0.48 -9.00
C VAL A 256 -14.08 -1.19 -9.69
N TRP A 257 -13.69 -2.39 -9.23
CA TRP A 257 -12.59 -3.16 -9.83
C TRP A 257 -12.91 -3.72 -11.22
N GLY A 258 -14.15 -4.05 -11.47
CA GLY A 258 -14.64 -4.51 -12.76
C GLY A 258 -14.90 -3.39 -13.78
N SER A 259 -14.33 -2.21 -13.56
CA SER A 259 -14.55 -1.04 -14.44
C SER A 259 -16.00 -0.57 -14.51
N GLY A 260 -16.73 -0.73 -13.42
CA GLY A 260 -18.11 -0.31 -13.29
C GLY A 260 -19.15 -1.38 -13.70
N HIS A 261 -18.73 -2.63 -13.87
CA HIS A 261 -19.64 -3.72 -14.21
C HIS A 261 -19.52 -4.89 -13.23
N LEU A 262 -20.66 -5.37 -12.75
CA LEU A 262 -20.80 -6.64 -12.07
C LEU A 262 -21.21 -7.71 -13.10
N ASN A 263 -20.65 -8.90 -12.97
CA ASN A 263 -21.10 -10.04 -13.76
C ASN A 263 -22.02 -10.92 -12.90
N SER A 264 -23.09 -11.46 -13.50
CA SER A 264 -23.91 -12.48 -12.82
C SER A 264 -23.04 -13.70 -12.50
N GLY A 265 -23.15 -14.23 -11.29
CA GLY A 265 -22.38 -15.41 -10.90
C GLY A 265 -22.03 -15.44 -9.42
N LYS A 266 -20.98 -16.20 -9.13
CA LYS A 266 -20.48 -16.39 -7.77
C LYS A 266 -19.38 -15.36 -7.47
N PHE A 267 -19.60 -14.53 -6.47
CA PHE A 267 -18.63 -13.57 -5.96
C PHE A 267 -17.99 -14.09 -4.66
N THR A 268 -16.69 -13.90 -4.51
CA THR A 268 -15.98 -14.22 -3.28
C THR A 268 -15.35 -12.95 -2.72
N SER A 269 -15.68 -12.61 -1.48
CA SER A 269 -15.03 -11.51 -0.79
C SER A 269 -13.69 -11.97 -0.23
N ASN A 270 -12.59 -11.31 -0.61
CA ASN A 270 -11.27 -11.50 -0.01
C ASN A 270 -10.85 -10.31 0.87
N ALA A 271 -11.73 -9.34 1.10
CA ALA A 271 -11.36 -8.08 1.75
C ALA A 271 -11.07 -8.22 3.26
N SER A 272 -11.50 -9.31 3.89
CA SER A 272 -11.31 -9.56 5.32
C SER A 272 -10.82 -10.97 5.66
N GLY A 273 -10.43 -11.78 4.65
CA GLY A 273 -10.15 -13.21 4.86
C GLY A 273 -11.41 -14.06 5.10
N GLN A 274 -12.59 -13.46 5.11
CA GLN A 274 -13.87 -14.17 5.12
C GLN A 274 -14.35 -14.35 3.69
N VAL A 275 -14.54 -15.60 3.30
CA VAL A 275 -15.09 -15.96 1.99
C VAL A 275 -16.61 -15.96 2.10
N GLU A 276 -17.24 -14.85 1.81
CA GLU A 276 -18.69 -14.83 1.57
C GLU A 276 -18.95 -15.10 0.08
N ASN A 277 -19.75 -16.10 -0.19
CA ASN A 277 -20.16 -16.43 -1.56
C ASN A 277 -21.53 -15.81 -1.83
N PHE A 278 -21.56 -14.83 -2.74
CA PHE A 278 -22.80 -14.27 -3.24
C PHE A 278 -23.16 -14.91 -4.58
N TYR A 279 -24.39 -15.32 -4.75
CA TYR A 279 -24.91 -15.71 -6.04
C TYR A 279 -25.94 -14.69 -6.50
N LEU A 280 -25.62 -13.91 -7.54
CA LEU A 280 -26.47 -12.85 -8.04
C LEU A 280 -27.04 -13.22 -9.41
N SER A 281 -28.34 -13.02 -9.56
CA SER A 281 -28.99 -13.07 -10.87
C SER A 281 -28.63 -11.82 -11.70
N THR A 282 -28.72 -11.92 -13.03
CA THR A 282 -28.47 -10.76 -13.90
C THR A 282 -29.37 -9.58 -13.55
N ASN A 283 -30.65 -9.84 -13.21
CA ASN A 283 -31.56 -8.77 -12.77
C ASN A 283 -31.13 -8.07 -11.51
N THR A 284 -30.63 -8.82 -10.52
CA THR A 284 -30.07 -8.26 -9.27
C THR A 284 -28.81 -7.43 -9.56
N VAL A 285 -27.93 -7.93 -10.42
CA VAL A 285 -26.73 -7.22 -10.86
C VAL A 285 -27.10 -5.86 -11.47
N ASN A 286 -28.01 -5.83 -12.43
CA ASN A 286 -28.43 -4.58 -13.09
C ASN A 286 -29.01 -3.56 -12.09
N LYS A 287 -29.79 -4.02 -11.11
CA LYS A 287 -30.35 -3.17 -10.06
C LYS A 287 -29.24 -2.57 -9.17
N LEU A 288 -28.25 -3.39 -8.77
CA LEU A 288 -27.12 -2.94 -7.96
C LEU A 288 -26.27 -1.93 -8.72
N GLU A 289 -25.95 -2.19 -9.98
CA GLU A 289 -25.18 -1.24 -10.81
C GLU A 289 -25.90 0.10 -10.95
N THR A 290 -27.23 0.07 -11.19
CA THR A 290 -28.03 1.28 -11.24
C THR A 290 -27.96 2.05 -9.93
N TRP A 291 -28.12 1.36 -8.82
CA TRP A 291 -28.07 1.98 -7.49
C TRP A 291 -26.68 2.56 -7.19
N PHE A 292 -25.60 1.83 -7.47
CA PHE A 292 -24.23 2.30 -7.24
C PHE A 292 -23.91 3.55 -8.08
N ASN A 293 -24.32 3.59 -9.33
CA ASN A 293 -24.15 4.79 -10.16
C ASN A 293 -24.93 5.97 -9.60
N LEU A 294 -26.17 5.78 -9.13
CA LEU A 294 -26.95 6.84 -8.50
C LEU A 294 -26.34 7.35 -7.20
N LEU A 295 -25.71 6.49 -6.40
CA LEU A 295 -24.95 6.93 -5.23
C LEU A 295 -23.77 7.82 -5.64
N LEU A 296 -23.05 7.46 -6.68
CA LEU A 296 -21.96 8.27 -7.22
C LEU A 296 -22.45 9.63 -7.72
N ASP A 297 -23.55 9.63 -8.49
CA ASP A 297 -24.14 10.83 -9.07
C ASP A 297 -24.72 11.79 -7.99
N ASN A 298 -25.16 11.25 -6.87
CA ASN A 298 -25.74 12.03 -5.75
C ASN A 298 -24.77 12.29 -4.60
N TYR A 299 -23.48 12.01 -4.77
CA TYR A 299 -22.49 12.33 -3.74
C TYR A 299 -22.49 13.84 -3.41
N PRO A 300 -22.44 14.26 -2.10
CA PRO A 300 -22.44 13.43 -0.89
C PRO A 300 -23.84 13.14 -0.32
N ASN A 301 -24.92 13.45 -1.01
CA ASN A 301 -26.29 13.39 -0.51
C ASN A 301 -26.89 11.97 -0.77
N PHE A 302 -26.32 10.95 -0.16
CA PHE A 302 -26.75 9.55 -0.32
C PHE A 302 -28.18 9.28 0.15
N ASP A 303 -28.70 10.08 1.08
CA ASP A 303 -30.08 10.04 1.59
C ASP A 303 -31.15 10.29 0.49
N LYS A 304 -30.75 10.92 -0.62
CA LYS A 304 -31.62 11.10 -1.80
C LYS A 304 -31.80 9.84 -2.64
N VAL A 305 -31.03 8.80 -2.39
CA VAL A 305 -31.06 7.56 -3.15
C VAL A 305 -31.54 6.41 -2.27
N ASN A 306 -32.86 6.21 -2.21
CA ASN A 306 -33.44 5.14 -1.43
C ASN A 306 -33.33 3.81 -2.16
N ARG A 307 -32.65 2.82 -1.57
CA ARG A 307 -32.44 1.49 -2.15
C ARG A 307 -33.73 0.74 -2.49
N ALA A 308 -34.80 0.94 -1.70
CA ALA A 308 -36.07 0.28 -1.90
C ALA A 308 -36.75 0.69 -3.24
N ASP A 309 -36.50 1.92 -3.72
CA ASP A 309 -37.02 2.40 -5.00
C ASP A 309 -36.46 1.63 -6.19
N TYR A 310 -35.36 0.91 -5.99
CA TYR A 310 -34.68 0.07 -7.00
C TYR A 310 -34.88 -1.42 -6.73
N GLY A 311 -35.74 -1.79 -5.75
CA GLY A 311 -36.02 -3.18 -5.39
C GLY A 311 -34.80 -3.91 -4.84
N ILE A 312 -33.98 -3.23 -4.07
CA ILE A 312 -32.83 -3.77 -3.34
C ILE A 312 -33.24 -3.88 -1.88
N GLU A 313 -33.39 -5.11 -1.38
CA GLU A 313 -33.79 -5.44 -0.01
C GLU A 313 -32.59 -5.47 0.94
#